data_b20bde4acd9dd176db57315eab1dc63c
#
_entry.id   b20bde4acd9dd176db57315eab1dc63c
#
_cell.length_a   1.000
_cell.length_b   1.000
_cell.length_c   1.000
_cell.angle_alpha   90.00
_cell.angle_beta   90.00
_cell.angle_gamma   90.00
#
_symmetry.space_group_name_H-M   'P 1'
#
loop_
_entity.id
_entity.type
_entity.pdbx_description
1 polymer ?
#
loop_
_entity_poly.entity_id
_entity_poly.type
_entity_poly.pdbx_seq_one_letter_code
_entity_poly.pdbx_strand_id
1 'polypeptide(L)'
;MTEKEKMLAGELYDCGDAELLALWHRAKDLARDYNLTNSSDTKRKSELLNELLGKVGNQLWITPPFHVDYGCNIYFGNNCEVNMNCTFLDDNKIIIGDNVLIAPNVQIYTAYHPTHYLDRFTISENETFNFCKTQTAPVIIGKNVWIGGGTIILIGDNTVIGAGSVVTKDIPADTIAYGNPCKVHKANERSKSI
;
A
#
# COMPACT_ATOMS: atom_id res chain seq x y z
N MET A 1 -23.47 -8.18 -5.97
CA MET A 1 -22.05 -7.92 -5.63
C MET A 1 -21.86 -8.16 -4.16
N THR A 2 -20.83 -8.93 -3.79
CA THR A 2 -20.39 -9.08 -2.40
C THR A 2 -19.73 -7.77 -1.92
N GLU A 3 -19.57 -7.60 -0.60
CA GLU A 3 -18.88 -6.41 -0.06
C GLU A 3 -17.42 -6.33 -0.56
N LYS A 4 -16.75 -7.47 -0.74
CA LYS A 4 -15.43 -7.55 -1.35
C LYS A 4 -15.41 -7.10 -2.82
N GLU A 5 -16.41 -7.47 -3.61
CA GLU A 5 -16.53 -7.00 -5.00
C GLU A 5 -16.74 -5.49 -5.05
N LYS A 6 -17.58 -4.92 -4.17
CA LYS A 6 -17.77 -3.48 -4.03
C LYS A 6 -16.47 -2.78 -3.63
N MET A 7 -15.76 -3.32 -2.64
CA MET A 7 -14.46 -2.81 -2.18
C MET A 7 -13.47 -2.69 -3.35
N LEU A 8 -13.31 -3.76 -4.14
CA LEU A 8 -12.38 -3.77 -5.27
C LEU A 8 -12.86 -2.93 -6.46
N ALA A 9 -14.17 -2.66 -6.58
CA ALA A 9 -14.75 -1.78 -7.58
C ALA A 9 -14.68 -0.29 -7.20
N GLY A 10 -14.27 0.03 -5.96
CA GLY A 10 -14.25 1.42 -5.45
C GLY A 10 -15.63 1.93 -5.04
N GLU A 11 -16.61 1.05 -4.91
CA GLU A 11 -17.93 1.39 -4.42
C GLU A 11 -17.94 1.47 -2.89
N LEU A 12 -18.98 2.08 -2.35
CA LEU A 12 -19.17 2.14 -0.89
C LEU A 12 -19.48 0.73 -0.37
N TYR A 13 -18.67 0.23 0.56
CA TYR A 13 -18.78 -1.11 1.12
C TYR A 13 -18.75 -1.08 2.65
N ASP A 14 -19.22 -2.17 3.25
CA ASP A 14 -19.18 -2.41 4.70
C ASP A 14 -17.93 -3.22 5.04
N CYS A 15 -16.96 -2.60 5.72
CA CYS A 15 -15.73 -3.26 6.14
C CYS A 15 -15.96 -4.28 7.29
N GLY A 16 -17.15 -4.35 7.88
CA GLY A 16 -17.53 -5.34 8.89
C GLY A 16 -18.03 -6.67 8.30
N ASP A 17 -18.07 -6.82 6.99
CA ASP A 17 -18.48 -8.06 6.33
C ASP A 17 -17.63 -9.25 6.78
N ALA A 18 -18.27 -10.41 6.98
CA ALA A 18 -17.61 -11.60 7.53
C ALA A 18 -16.47 -12.13 6.66
N GLU A 19 -16.58 -12.08 5.30
CA GLU A 19 -15.51 -12.47 4.39
C GLU A 19 -14.32 -11.53 4.53
N LEU A 20 -14.58 -10.22 4.58
CA LEU A 20 -13.54 -9.21 4.70
C LEU A 20 -12.82 -9.31 6.05
N LEU A 21 -13.55 -9.48 7.15
CA LEU A 21 -12.95 -9.67 8.47
C LEU A 21 -12.08 -10.93 8.54
N ALA A 22 -12.53 -12.05 7.95
CA ALA A 22 -11.74 -13.28 7.91
C ALA A 22 -10.42 -13.09 7.13
N LEU A 23 -10.45 -12.40 6.01
CA LEU A 23 -9.26 -12.06 5.22
C LEU A 23 -8.33 -11.13 6.00
N TRP A 24 -8.87 -10.13 6.66
CA TRP A 24 -8.11 -9.18 7.48
C TRP A 24 -7.38 -9.89 8.64
N HIS A 25 -8.09 -10.73 9.41
CA HIS A 25 -7.48 -11.51 10.49
C HIS A 25 -6.37 -12.41 10.00
N ARG A 26 -6.58 -13.14 8.89
CA ARG A 26 -5.56 -13.97 8.28
C ARG A 26 -4.30 -13.15 7.92
N ALA A 27 -4.48 -11.98 7.31
CA ALA A 27 -3.38 -11.13 6.93
C ALA A 27 -2.60 -10.58 8.14
N LYS A 28 -3.32 -10.18 9.21
CA LYS A 28 -2.68 -9.72 10.45
C LYS A 28 -1.83 -10.82 11.11
N ASP A 29 -2.32 -12.07 11.10
CA ASP A 29 -1.55 -13.20 11.64
C ASP A 29 -0.29 -13.48 10.81
N LEU A 30 -0.40 -13.52 9.47
CA LEU A 30 0.74 -13.71 8.58
C LEU A 30 1.77 -12.57 8.70
N ALA A 31 1.31 -11.33 8.76
CA ALA A 31 2.20 -10.17 8.94
C ALA A 31 2.89 -10.18 10.30
N ARG A 32 2.21 -10.58 11.38
CA ARG A 32 2.81 -10.79 12.70
C ARG A 32 3.92 -11.84 12.62
N ASP A 33 3.64 -12.99 12.03
CA ASP A 33 4.59 -14.09 11.91
C ASP A 33 5.81 -13.69 11.08
N TYR A 34 5.59 -12.95 9.97
CA TYR A 34 6.65 -12.36 9.16
C TYR A 34 7.54 -11.41 9.99
N ASN A 35 6.93 -10.50 10.73
CA ASN A 35 7.63 -9.50 11.52
C ASN A 35 8.43 -10.11 12.69
N LEU A 36 8.01 -11.25 13.21
CA LEU A 36 8.69 -11.98 14.29
C LEU A 36 9.71 -13.01 13.80
N THR A 37 9.73 -13.32 12.49
CA THR A 37 10.67 -14.29 11.92
C THR A 37 12.10 -13.75 11.98
N ASN A 38 13.05 -14.60 12.39
CA ASN A 38 14.47 -14.26 12.46
C ASN A 38 14.98 -13.65 11.15
N SER A 39 15.81 -12.62 11.24
CA SER A 39 16.28 -11.87 10.06
C SER A 39 17.01 -12.73 9.04
N SER A 40 17.70 -13.78 9.50
CA SER A 40 18.46 -14.72 8.66
C SER A 40 17.62 -15.85 8.06
N ASP A 41 16.38 -16.07 8.53
CA ASP A 41 15.49 -17.11 7.99
C ASP A 41 14.78 -16.64 6.73
N THR A 42 15.55 -16.51 5.66
CA THR A 42 15.08 -16.03 4.36
C THR A 42 14.06 -16.97 3.73
N LYS A 43 14.15 -18.28 3.99
CA LYS A 43 13.20 -19.28 3.48
C LYS A 43 11.82 -19.05 4.09
N ARG A 44 11.72 -18.99 5.44
CA ARG A 44 10.44 -18.79 6.11
C ARG A 44 9.83 -17.43 5.77
N LYS A 45 10.64 -16.39 5.66
CA LYS A 45 10.19 -15.07 5.20
C LYS A 45 9.60 -15.11 3.79
N SER A 46 10.25 -15.80 2.85
CA SER A 46 9.75 -15.94 1.50
C SER A 46 8.41 -16.71 1.45
N GLU A 47 8.29 -17.79 2.22
CA GLU A 47 7.03 -18.55 2.34
C GLU A 47 5.89 -17.63 2.83
N LEU A 48 6.12 -16.90 3.92
CA LEU A 48 5.12 -16.00 4.50
C LEU A 48 4.71 -14.86 3.55
N LEU A 49 5.65 -14.27 2.82
CA LEU A 49 5.32 -13.25 1.82
C LEU A 49 4.50 -13.83 0.66
N ASN A 50 4.80 -15.05 0.20
CA ASN A 50 4.01 -15.70 -0.84
C ASN A 50 2.60 -16.06 -0.38
N GLU A 51 2.40 -16.33 0.93
CA GLU A 51 1.07 -16.56 1.50
C GLU A 51 0.29 -15.27 1.73
N LEU A 52 0.99 -14.18 2.06
CA LEU A 52 0.41 -12.89 2.44
C LEU A 52 0.03 -12.05 1.21
N LEU A 53 0.95 -11.95 0.24
CA LEU A 53 0.83 -10.98 -0.85
C LEU A 53 0.10 -11.58 -2.07
N GLY A 54 -0.60 -10.73 -2.81
CA GLY A 54 -1.28 -11.11 -4.04
C GLY A 54 -0.32 -11.51 -5.16
N LYS A 55 0.88 -10.89 -5.19
CA LYS A 55 1.98 -11.28 -6.09
C LYS A 55 3.31 -10.90 -5.49
N VAL A 56 4.26 -11.83 -5.53
CA VAL A 56 5.66 -11.64 -5.16
C VAL A 56 6.52 -11.74 -6.43
N GLY A 57 7.19 -10.63 -6.79
CA GLY A 57 8.18 -10.64 -7.86
C GLY A 57 9.50 -11.28 -7.45
N ASN A 58 10.39 -11.51 -8.41
CA ASN A 58 11.74 -11.98 -8.10
C ASN A 58 12.53 -10.90 -7.37
N GLN A 59 13.38 -11.29 -6.40
CA GLN A 59 14.24 -10.38 -5.64
C GLN A 59 13.46 -9.29 -4.89
N LEU A 60 12.35 -9.67 -4.25
CA LEU A 60 11.63 -8.80 -3.33
C LEU A 60 12.29 -8.86 -1.94
N TRP A 61 12.66 -7.69 -1.40
CA TRP A 61 13.14 -7.54 -0.04
C TRP A 61 12.23 -6.63 0.77
N ILE A 62 11.71 -7.11 1.89
CA ILE A 62 10.92 -6.30 2.83
C ILE A 62 11.58 -6.37 4.20
N THR A 63 11.95 -5.22 4.75
CA THR A 63 12.51 -5.11 6.10
C THR A 63 11.39 -4.94 7.12
N PRO A 64 11.27 -5.83 8.11
CA PRO A 64 10.27 -5.69 9.18
C PRO A 64 10.53 -4.44 10.06
N PRO A 65 9.48 -3.94 10.76
CA PRO A 65 8.09 -4.37 10.65
C PRO A 65 7.42 -3.85 9.39
N PHE A 66 6.53 -4.68 8.83
CA PHE A 66 5.69 -4.37 7.69
C PHE A 66 4.23 -4.61 8.05
N HIS A 67 3.36 -3.66 7.70
CA HIS A 67 1.95 -3.68 8.06
C HIS A 67 1.06 -3.61 6.84
N VAL A 68 0.02 -4.43 6.83
CA VAL A 68 -0.96 -4.50 5.74
C VAL A 68 -2.37 -4.61 6.31
N ASP A 69 -3.40 -4.36 5.50
CA ASP A 69 -4.76 -4.73 5.86
C ASP A 69 -5.09 -6.14 5.38
N TYR A 70 -5.06 -6.41 4.11
CA TYR A 70 -5.37 -7.73 3.54
C TYR A 70 -4.14 -8.45 2.97
N GLY A 71 -3.13 -7.72 2.54
CA GLY A 71 -1.93 -8.24 1.89
C GLY A 71 -2.19 -8.77 0.47
N CYS A 72 -3.30 -9.49 0.28
CA CYS A 72 -3.64 -10.14 -0.99
C CYS A 72 -3.93 -9.16 -2.15
N ASN A 73 -4.10 -7.88 -1.87
CA ASN A 73 -4.27 -6.84 -2.88
C ASN A 73 -2.96 -6.11 -3.21
N ILE A 74 -1.82 -6.56 -2.68
CA ILE A 74 -0.50 -5.98 -2.96
C ILE A 74 0.23 -6.83 -3.99
N TYR A 75 0.68 -6.20 -5.08
CA TYR A 75 1.33 -6.86 -6.21
C TYR A 75 2.68 -6.22 -6.47
N PHE A 76 3.77 -6.97 -6.26
CA PHE A 76 5.11 -6.51 -6.53
C PHE A 76 5.64 -7.00 -7.89
N GLY A 77 6.33 -6.11 -8.60
CA GLY A 77 7.23 -6.43 -9.68
C GLY A 77 8.56 -7.00 -9.17
N ASN A 78 9.55 -7.10 -10.05
CA ASN A 78 10.85 -7.65 -9.73
C ASN A 78 11.79 -6.60 -9.12
N ASN A 79 12.79 -7.05 -8.33
CA ASN A 79 13.86 -6.22 -7.80
C ASN A 79 13.32 -5.01 -7.01
N CYS A 80 12.45 -5.26 -6.03
CA CYS A 80 11.85 -4.24 -5.20
C CYS A 80 12.36 -4.33 -3.76
N GLU A 81 12.57 -3.17 -3.14
CA GLU A 81 12.94 -3.07 -1.73
C GLU A 81 11.93 -2.21 -0.98
N VAL A 82 11.43 -2.73 0.14
CA VAL A 82 10.58 -2.01 1.11
C VAL A 82 11.33 -1.96 2.43
N ASN A 83 11.59 -0.77 2.91
CA ASN A 83 12.30 -0.56 4.17
C ASN A 83 11.34 -0.66 5.37
N MET A 84 11.88 -0.56 6.57
CA MET A 84 11.16 -0.79 7.83
C MET A 84 10.03 0.20 8.10
N ASN A 85 9.07 -0.23 8.92
CA ASN A 85 7.90 0.57 9.37
C ASN A 85 6.99 1.04 8.23
N CYS A 86 6.95 0.34 7.12
CA CYS A 86 6.01 0.65 6.05
C CYS A 86 4.62 0.08 6.34
N THR A 87 3.58 0.85 6.00
CA THR A 87 2.17 0.49 6.21
C THR A 87 1.42 0.62 4.90
N PHE A 88 0.88 -0.49 4.38
CA PHE A 88 0.11 -0.55 3.16
C PHE A 88 -1.31 -0.99 3.49
N LEU A 89 -2.26 -0.02 3.52
CA LEU A 89 -3.67 -0.31 3.72
C LEU A 89 -4.29 -0.65 2.36
N ASP A 90 -4.28 -1.94 2.06
CA ASP A 90 -4.58 -2.50 0.75
C ASP A 90 -6.03 -2.97 0.64
N ASP A 91 -6.99 -2.10 0.97
CA ASP A 91 -8.42 -2.35 0.72
C ASP A 91 -8.70 -2.44 -0.79
N ASN A 92 -7.92 -1.75 -1.61
CA ASN A 92 -7.88 -1.93 -3.06
C ASN A 92 -6.46 -2.28 -3.51
N LYS A 93 -6.27 -2.50 -4.79
CA LYS A 93 -5.00 -2.92 -5.37
C LYS A 93 -3.91 -1.89 -5.16
N ILE A 94 -2.76 -2.35 -4.65
CA ILE A 94 -1.49 -1.65 -4.66
C ILE A 94 -0.60 -2.39 -5.66
N ILE A 95 -0.34 -1.78 -6.81
CA ILE A 95 0.44 -2.37 -7.90
C ILE A 95 1.77 -1.64 -7.97
N ILE A 96 2.87 -2.38 -7.77
CA ILE A 96 4.22 -1.85 -7.73
C ILE A 96 5.01 -2.45 -8.89
N GLY A 97 5.59 -1.59 -9.72
CA GLY A 97 6.39 -1.99 -10.88
C GLY A 97 7.75 -2.59 -10.51
N ASP A 98 8.60 -2.79 -11.51
CA ASP A 98 9.95 -3.33 -11.29
C ASP A 98 10.92 -2.24 -10.81
N ASN A 99 11.97 -2.61 -10.08
CA ASN A 99 13.05 -1.73 -9.60
C ASN A 99 12.55 -0.57 -8.73
N VAL A 100 11.66 -0.85 -7.79
CA VAL A 100 11.10 0.16 -6.90
C VAL A 100 11.78 0.10 -5.54
N LEU A 101 12.22 1.27 -5.05
CA LEU A 101 12.79 1.44 -3.71
C LEU A 101 11.84 2.25 -2.84
N ILE A 102 11.45 1.71 -1.69
CA ILE A 102 10.54 2.34 -0.73
C ILE A 102 11.28 2.52 0.59
N ALA A 103 11.51 3.78 0.97
CA ALA A 103 12.23 4.16 2.18
C ALA A 103 11.41 3.88 3.46
N PRO A 104 12.04 3.98 4.66
CA PRO A 104 11.34 3.75 5.91
C PRO A 104 10.13 4.66 6.14
N ASN A 105 9.15 4.15 6.90
CA ASN A 105 7.95 4.88 7.34
C ASN A 105 7.06 5.38 6.19
N VAL A 106 7.12 4.76 5.02
CA VAL A 106 6.21 5.05 3.91
C VAL A 106 4.85 4.43 4.19
N GLN A 107 3.81 5.20 3.90
CA GLN A 107 2.42 4.80 4.09
C GLN A 107 1.69 4.89 2.76
N ILE A 108 1.02 3.80 2.35
CA ILE A 108 0.21 3.72 1.14
C ILE A 108 -1.21 3.36 1.56
N TYR A 109 -2.16 4.24 1.28
CA TYR A 109 -3.56 4.07 1.65
C TYR A 109 -4.43 4.04 0.41
N THR A 110 -5.19 2.97 0.24
CA THR A 110 -6.15 2.83 -0.85
C THR A 110 -7.57 3.15 -0.43
N ALA A 111 -7.82 3.31 0.87
CA ALA A 111 -9.14 3.50 1.45
C ALA A 111 -9.35 4.92 1.99
N TYR A 112 -10.58 5.38 1.91
CA TYR A 112 -11.03 6.64 2.50
C TYR A 112 -12.50 6.54 2.93
N HIS A 113 -12.91 7.40 3.88
CA HIS A 113 -14.26 7.42 4.42
C HIS A 113 -15.05 8.62 3.91
N PRO A 114 -16.39 8.54 3.90
CA PRO A 114 -17.24 9.68 3.60
C PRO A 114 -16.87 10.90 4.47
N THR A 115 -16.78 12.07 3.87
CA THR A 115 -16.37 13.30 4.58
C THR A 115 -17.45 13.77 5.55
N HIS A 116 -18.72 13.55 5.21
CA HIS A 116 -19.82 13.90 6.10
C HIS A 116 -19.98 12.84 7.20
N TYR A 117 -20.03 13.26 8.45
CA TYR A 117 -19.98 12.34 9.61
C TYR A 117 -21.19 11.40 9.72
N LEU A 118 -22.36 11.80 9.23
CA LEU A 118 -23.58 10.96 9.24
C LEU A 118 -23.51 9.79 8.24
N ASP A 119 -22.60 9.86 7.27
CA ASP A 119 -22.46 8.85 6.23
C ASP A 119 -21.36 7.83 6.54
N ARG A 120 -20.60 8.01 7.66
CA ARG A 120 -19.41 7.20 7.95
C ARG A 120 -19.71 5.83 8.53
N PHE A 121 -20.83 5.67 9.23
CA PHE A 121 -21.11 4.43 9.97
C PHE A 121 -22.37 3.76 9.45
N THR A 122 -22.34 2.42 9.43
CA THR A 122 -23.54 1.60 9.26
C THR A 122 -24.21 1.53 10.62
N ILE A 123 -25.45 2.00 10.73
CA ILE A 123 -26.22 1.88 11.97
C ILE A 123 -26.95 0.54 11.91
N SER A 124 -26.58 -0.38 12.80
CA SER A 124 -27.30 -1.64 13.02
C SER A 124 -27.77 -1.70 14.47
N GLU A 125 -29.06 -1.93 14.65
CA GLU A 125 -29.68 -2.03 16.00
C GLU A 125 -29.24 -3.29 16.77
N ASN A 126 -28.68 -4.29 16.07
CA ASN A 126 -28.35 -5.61 16.61
C ASN A 126 -26.84 -5.89 16.71
N GLU A 127 -25.97 -4.97 16.31
CA GLU A 127 -24.53 -5.15 16.34
C GLU A 127 -23.87 -4.46 17.53
N THR A 128 -22.87 -5.12 18.10
CA THR A 128 -22.09 -4.59 19.23
C THR A 128 -21.08 -3.52 18.78
N PHE A 129 -20.80 -3.43 17.48
CA PHE A 129 -19.89 -2.46 16.89
C PHE A 129 -20.39 -2.03 15.51
N ASN A 130 -20.45 -0.72 15.27
CA ASN A 130 -20.82 -0.16 13.98
C ASN A 130 -19.56 0.07 13.16
N PHE A 131 -19.35 -0.74 12.13
CA PHE A 131 -18.23 -0.54 11.20
C PHE A 131 -18.44 0.69 10.32
N CYS A 132 -17.34 1.31 9.91
CA CYS A 132 -17.38 2.46 9.04
C CYS A 132 -17.59 2.04 7.59
N LYS A 133 -18.37 2.84 6.87
CA LYS A 133 -18.46 2.76 5.41
C LYS A 133 -17.17 3.29 4.81
N THR A 134 -16.67 2.58 3.80
CA THR A 134 -15.39 2.86 3.18
C THR A 134 -15.53 2.85 1.67
N GLN A 135 -14.79 3.73 1.00
CA GLN A 135 -14.58 3.73 -0.44
C GLN A 135 -13.09 3.53 -0.71
N THR A 136 -12.76 3.01 -1.87
CA THR A 136 -11.39 2.71 -2.22
C THR A 136 -11.04 3.19 -3.62
N ALA A 137 -9.74 3.38 -3.83
CA ALA A 137 -9.17 3.54 -5.17
C ALA A 137 -7.83 2.80 -5.23
N PRO A 138 -7.47 2.18 -6.37
CA PRO A 138 -6.19 1.51 -6.50
C PRO A 138 -5.04 2.51 -6.49
N VAL A 139 -3.87 2.06 -6.00
CA VAL A 139 -2.61 2.79 -6.08
C VAL A 139 -1.69 2.07 -7.05
N ILE A 140 -1.15 2.80 -8.04
CA ILE A 140 -0.23 2.26 -9.03
C ILE A 140 1.09 3.02 -8.93
N ILE A 141 2.18 2.28 -8.67
CA ILE A 141 3.55 2.78 -8.65
C ILE A 141 4.26 2.19 -9.86
N GLY A 142 4.76 3.05 -10.72
CA GLY A 142 5.45 2.68 -11.95
C GLY A 142 6.79 1.98 -11.70
N LYS A 143 7.58 1.80 -12.75
CA LYS A 143 8.92 1.19 -12.68
C LYS A 143 9.99 2.22 -12.33
N ASN A 144 11.09 1.75 -11.74
CA ASN A 144 12.28 2.56 -11.43
C ASN A 144 11.95 3.77 -10.51
N VAL A 145 11.01 3.59 -9.59
CA VAL A 145 10.57 4.64 -8.67
C VAL A 145 11.34 4.57 -7.36
N TRP A 146 11.74 5.71 -6.85
CA TRP A 146 12.25 5.85 -5.49
C TRP A 146 11.33 6.75 -4.67
N ILE A 147 10.82 6.18 -3.58
CA ILE A 147 9.94 6.86 -2.63
C ILE A 147 10.70 7.15 -1.36
N GLY A 148 10.92 8.42 -1.08
CA GLY A 148 11.52 8.90 0.16
C GLY A 148 10.62 8.66 1.37
N GLY A 149 11.20 8.60 2.57
CA GLY A 149 10.48 8.24 3.79
C GLY A 149 9.31 9.18 4.14
N GLY A 150 8.26 8.61 4.71
CA GLY A 150 7.09 9.35 5.21
C GLY A 150 6.12 9.86 4.13
N THR A 151 5.98 9.18 3.00
CA THR A 151 5.19 9.62 1.82
C THR A 151 3.88 8.83 1.62
N ILE A 152 2.86 9.43 0.98
CA ILE A 152 1.56 8.84 0.59
C ILE A 152 1.33 9.10 -0.92
N ILE A 153 0.77 8.14 -1.75
CA ILE A 153 1.22 7.98 -3.14
C ILE A 153 0.17 7.68 -4.22
N LEU A 154 0.40 8.26 -5.47
CA LEU A 154 0.16 7.72 -6.82
C LEU A 154 1.30 8.20 -7.74
N ILE A 155 2.10 7.30 -8.42
CA ILE A 155 3.37 7.71 -9.05
C ILE A 155 3.60 7.02 -10.39
N GLY A 156 3.92 7.81 -11.44
CA GLY A 156 4.39 7.33 -12.75
C GLY A 156 5.81 6.74 -12.73
N ASP A 157 6.22 6.16 -13.86
CA ASP A 157 7.54 5.52 -14.03
C ASP A 157 8.70 6.51 -13.79
N ASN A 158 9.85 6.00 -13.40
CA ASN A 158 11.11 6.75 -13.26
C ASN A 158 11.00 7.99 -12.36
N THR A 159 10.11 7.98 -11.39
CA THR A 159 9.84 9.15 -10.55
C THR A 159 10.54 9.03 -9.19
N VAL A 160 10.95 10.17 -8.66
CA VAL A 160 11.48 10.30 -7.30
C VAL A 160 10.52 11.13 -6.46
N ILE A 161 10.12 10.58 -5.31
CA ILE A 161 9.35 11.32 -4.32
C ILE A 161 10.23 11.63 -3.12
N GLY A 162 10.39 12.92 -2.84
CA GLY A 162 11.19 13.38 -1.70
C GLY A 162 10.56 13.01 -0.36
N ALA A 163 11.40 12.79 0.65
CA ALA A 163 10.98 12.41 2.00
C ALA A 163 9.98 13.42 2.62
N GLY A 164 9.05 12.93 3.45
CA GLY A 164 8.04 13.76 4.12
C GLY A 164 6.97 14.34 3.19
N SER A 165 6.86 13.86 1.97
CA SER A 165 5.87 14.36 1.00
C SER A 165 4.49 13.77 1.25
N VAL A 166 3.45 14.58 1.04
CA VAL A 166 2.05 14.12 1.03
C VAL A 166 1.52 14.20 -0.39
N VAL A 167 1.46 13.05 -1.06
CA VAL A 167 1.00 12.94 -2.44
C VAL A 167 -0.53 12.80 -2.45
N THR A 168 -1.22 13.81 -2.94
CA THR A 168 -2.69 13.87 -2.99
C THR A 168 -3.24 13.87 -4.42
N LYS A 169 -2.35 13.79 -5.42
CA LYS A 169 -2.68 13.76 -6.85
C LYS A 169 -1.65 12.92 -7.59
N ASP A 170 -2.00 12.47 -8.78
CA ASP A 170 -1.10 11.72 -9.65
C ASP A 170 0.19 12.51 -9.92
N ILE A 171 1.31 11.82 -9.85
CA ILE A 171 2.62 12.39 -10.20
C ILE A 171 3.04 11.79 -11.54
N PRO A 172 3.29 12.62 -12.56
CA PRO A 172 3.72 12.16 -13.88
C PRO A 172 5.03 11.37 -13.83
N ALA A 173 5.23 10.52 -14.84
CA ALA A 173 6.50 9.83 -15.06
C ALA A 173 7.67 10.81 -15.27
N ASP A 174 8.89 10.32 -15.07
CA ASP A 174 10.15 11.04 -15.31
C ASP A 174 10.27 12.36 -14.55
N THR A 175 9.76 12.41 -13.30
CA THR A 175 9.77 13.63 -12.51
C THR A 175 10.42 13.46 -11.13
N ILE A 176 10.80 14.58 -10.53
CA ILE A 176 11.16 14.71 -9.12
C ILE A 176 10.10 15.60 -8.47
N ALA A 177 9.38 15.04 -7.50
CA ALA A 177 8.29 15.69 -6.80
C ALA A 177 8.50 15.62 -5.29
N TYR A 178 8.12 16.67 -4.55
CA TYR A 178 8.20 16.70 -3.09
C TYR A 178 7.32 17.78 -2.49
N GLY A 179 7.15 17.74 -1.16
CA GLY A 179 6.44 18.73 -0.37
C GLY A 179 5.09 18.25 0.18
N ASN A 180 4.44 19.11 0.95
CA ASN A 180 3.10 18.90 1.52
C ASN A 180 2.21 20.13 1.21
N PRO A 181 1.25 20.03 0.27
CA PRO A 181 1.05 18.89 -0.65
C PRO A 181 2.21 18.71 -1.63
N CYS A 182 2.44 17.48 -2.09
CA CYS A 182 3.49 17.16 -3.04
C CYS A 182 3.25 17.83 -4.39
N LYS A 183 4.32 18.37 -4.97
CA LYS A 183 4.29 19.01 -6.29
C LYS A 183 5.49 18.56 -7.11
N VAL A 184 5.30 18.47 -8.42
CA VAL A 184 6.41 18.29 -9.36
C VAL A 184 7.30 19.53 -9.36
N HIS A 185 8.60 19.33 -9.19
CA HIS A 185 9.60 20.41 -9.18
C HIS A 185 10.46 20.44 -10.43
N LYS A 186 10.82 19.28 -10.97
CA LYS A 186 11.63 19.17 -12.17
C LYS A 186 11.53 17.80 -12.82
N ALA A 187 12.01 17.69 -14.07
CA ALA A 187 12.22 16.41 -14.73
C ALA A 187 13.33 15.60 -14.03
N ASN A 188 13.19 14.26 -14.02
CA ASN A 188 14.20 13.33 -13.53
C ASN A 188 15.11 12.94 -14.70
N GLU A 189 15.93 13.88 -15.14
CA GLU A 189 16.88 13.67 -16.23
C GLU A 189 18.16 13.00 -15.70
N ARG A 190 18.73 12.08 -16.48
CA ARG A 190 20.04 11.51 -16.17
C ARG A 190 21.10 12.62 -16.27
N SER A 191 21.76 12.94 -15.15
CA SER A 191 22.89 13.85 -15.17
C SER A 191 23.92 13.33 -16.19
N LYS A 192 24.28 14.16 -17.17
CA LYS A 192 25.39 13.84 -18.06
C LYS A 192 26.61 13.64 -17.17
N SER A 193 27.17 12.43 -17.18
CA SER A 193 28.43 12.13 -16.47
C SER A 193 29.48 13.15 -16.93
N ILE A 194 30.03 13.86 -15.96
CA ILE A 194 31.21 14.70 -16.16
C ILE A 194 32.43 13.78 -16.35
#